data_34c35384dd243f72c0092be96bceceeb
#
_entry.id   34c35384dd243f72c0092be96bceceeb
#
_cell.length_a   1.000
_cell.length_b   1.000
_cell.length_c   1.000
_cell.angle_alpha   90.00
_cell.angle_beta   90.00
_cell.angle_gamma   90.00
#
_symmetry.space_group_name_H-M   'P 1'
#
loop_
_entity.id
_entity.type
_entity.pdbx_description
1 polymer ?
#
loop_
_entity_poly.entity_id
_entity_poly.type
_entity_poly.pdbx_seq_one_letter_code
_entity_poly.pdbx_strand_id
1 'polypeptide(L)'
;VADFIGNFGMPNLSKLRILLGLNEYQENAKLTITRKDTGAPDGINFENAVGDFKNNYRFMASEIVSDKLKTARMKTLTWHLEFVPLNASIQRLKWQMQANAEESNFQVKTENGELKFFFGDHSSHAGNFVFATDVEGALNTGWSWPVAQVLSILNLPGDITISLVMQ
;
A
#
# COMPACT_ATOMS: atom_id res chain seq x y z
N VAL A 1 -13.87 -25.25 -3.19
CA VAL A 1 -13.64 -24.32 -2.06
C VAL A 1 -13.13 -25.05 -0.85
N ALA A 2 -13.49 -26.35 -0.66
CA ALA A 2 -13.02 -27.16 0.48
C ALA A 2 -11.49 -27.35 0.54
N ASP A 3 -10.78 -27.20 -0.56
CA ASP A 3 -9.33 -27.40 -0.63
C ASP A 3 -8.51 -26.18 -0.17
N PHE A 4 -9.14 -25.00 -0.08
CA PHE A 4 -8.49 -23.74 0.33
C PHE A 4 -8.54 -23.57 1.86
N ILE A 5 -8.03 -24.55 2.59
CA ILE A 5 -7.96 -24.51 4.06
C ILE A 5 -6.47 -24.46 4.47
N GLY A 6 -6.10 -23.48 5.29
CA GLY A 6 -4.77 -23.33 5.86
C GLY A 6 -4.17 -21.95 5.67
N ASN A 7 -2.92 -21.79 6.08
CA ASN A 7 -2.14 -20.57 5.89
C ASN A 7 -1.32 -20.68 4.61
N PHE A 8 -1.49 -19.72 3.70
CA PHE A 8 -0.84 -19.70 2.39
C PHE A 8 0.12 -18.52 2.31
N GLY A 9 1.40 -18.78 2.20
CA GLY A 9 2.40 -17.75 1.95
C GLY A 9 2.46 -17.41 0.46
N MET A 10 2.01 -16.21 0.08
CA MET A 10 1.98 -15.76 -1.31
C MET A 10 3.14 -14.79 -1.59
N PRO A 11 4.27 -15.27 -2.15
CA PRO A 11 5.50 -14.47 -2.27
C PRO A 11 5.40 -13.41 -3.36
N ASN A 12 4.55 -13.58 -4.37
CA ASN A 12 4.45 -12.68 -5.53
C ASN A 12 2.98 -12.45 -5.94
N LEU A 13 2.34 -11.49 -5.28
CA LEU A 13 0.94 -11.13 -5.54
C LEU A 13 0.72 -10.59 -6.96
N SER A 14 1.72 -9.92 -7.55
CA SER A 14 1.63 -9.42 -8.93
C SER A 14 1.51 -10.57 -9.93
N LYS A 15 2.32 -11.63 -9.77
CA LYS A 15 2.19 -12.85 -10.58
C LYS A 15 0.84 -13.54 -10.38
N LEU A 16 0.38 -13.65 -9.14
CA LEU A 16 -0.93 -14.25 -8.86
C LEU A 16 -2.05 -13.46 -9.53
N ARG A 17 -2.01 -12.12 -9.44
CA ARG A 17 -2.98 -11.23 -10.10
C ARG A 17 -3.00 -11.42 -11.61
N ILE A 18 -1.81 -11.54 -12.25
CA ILE A 18 -1.70 -11.81 -13.68
C ILE A 18 -2.37 -13.15 -14.02
N LEU A 19 -2.04 -14.21 -13.28
CA LEU A 19 -2.61 -15.54 -13.52
C LEU A 19 -4.14 -15.54 -13.39
N LEU A 20 -4.67 -14.91 -12.35
CA LEU A 20 -6.11 -14.78 -12.14
C LEU A 20 -6.80 -13.91 -13.20
N GLY A 21 -6.08 -13.04 -13.88
CA GLY A 21 -6.59 -12.16 -14.93
C GLY A 21 -6.47 -12.73 -16.36
N LEU A 22 -5.86 -13.89 -16.55
CA LEU A 22 -5.73 -14.49 -17.89
C LEU A 22 -7.08 -14.97 -18.40
N ASN A 23 -7.40 -14.65 -19.66
CA ASN A 23 -8.66 -15.04 -20.30
C ASN A 23 -8.87 -16.57 -20.27
N GLU A 24 -7.79 -17.35 -20.40
CA GLU A 24 -7.81 -18.79 -20.34
C GLU A 24 -8.38 -19.37 -19.03
N TYR A 25 -8.39 -18.57 -17.97
CA TYR A 25 -8.87 -18.99 -16.65
C TYR A 25 -10.16 -18.30 -16.20
N GLN A 26 -10.82 -17.52 -17.06
CA GLN A 26 -12.04 -16.80 -16.69
C GLN A 26 -13.27 -17.71 -16.64
N GLU A 27 -13.32 -18.75 -17.49
CA GLU A 27 -14.46 -19.64 -17.58
C GLU A 27 -14.04 -21.10 -17.39
N ASN A 28 -14.74 -21.79 -16.48
CA ASN A 28 -14.58 -23.22 -16.21
C ASN A 28 -13.15 -23.70 -15.94
N ALA A 29 -12.29 -22.79 -15.48
CA ALA A 29 -10.94 -23.16 -15.10
C ALA A 29 -10.94 -23.99 -13.80
N LYS A 30 -9.99 -24.92 -13.74
CA LYS A 30 -9.76 -25.75 -12.55
C LYS A 30 -8.58 -25.20 -11.77
N LEU A 31 -8.84 -24.78 -10.52
CA LEU A 31 -7.81 -24.39 -9.56
C LEU A 31 -7.69 -25.46 -8.50
N THR A 32 -6.50 -26.01 -8.32
CA THR A 32 -6.22 -27.06 -7.31
C THR A 32 -5.05 -26.65 -6.44
N ILE A 33 -5.18 -26.86 -5.13
CA ILE A 33 -4.08 -26.71 -4.20
C ILE A 33 -3.19 -27.94 -4.26
N THR A 34 -1.93 -27.76 -4.64
CA THR A 34 -0.92 -28.81 -4.51
C THR A 34 -0.41 -28.82 -3.06
N ARG A 35 -0.17 -30.03 -2.57
CA ARG A 35 0.35 -30.24 -1.21
C ARG A 35 1.58 -31.14 -1.24
N LYS A 36 2.47 -30.90 -0.27
CA LYS A 36 3.62 -31.77 0.02
C LYS A 36 3.14 -33.08 0.68
N ASP A 37 4.02 -34.06 0.76
CA ASP A 37 3.77 -35.33 1.46
C ASP A 37 3.37 -35.13 2.95
N THR A 38 3.80 -34.02 3.54
CA THR A 38 3.42 -33.59 4.89
C THR A 38 2.00 -33.01 5.00
N GLY A 39 1.27 -32.90 3.88
CA GLY A 39 -0.04 -32.26 3.82
C GLY A 39 0.00 -30.72 3.75
N ALA A 40 1.18 -30.10 3.90
CA ALA A 40 1.33 -28.65 3.83
C ALA A 40 1.06 -28.12 2.41
N PRO A 41 0.40 -26.98 2.25
CA PRO A 41 0.18 -26.37 0.94
C PRO A 41 1.51 -26.02 0.26
N ASP A 42 1.65 -26.37 -1.03
CA ASP A 42 2.86 -26.13 -1.82
C ASP A 42 2.63 -25.10 -2.95
N GLY A 43 1.42 -25.08 -3.53
CA GLY A 43 1.11 -24.16 -4.61
C GLY A 43 -0.35 -24.24 -5.09
N ILE A 44 -0.65 -23.46 -6.12
CA ILE A 44 -1.91 -23.52 -6.86
C ILE A 44 -1.61 -23.93 -8.30
N ASN A 45 -2.21 -25.01 -8.77
CA ASN A 45 -2.27 -25.33 -10.17
C ASN A 45 -3.50 -24.68 -10.80
N PHE A 46 -3.25 -24.00 -11.90
CA PHE A 46 -4.24 -23.42 -12.79
C PHE A 46 -4.31 -24.27 -14.06
N GLU A 47 -5.48 -24.69 -14.43
CA GLU A 47 -5.73 -25.45 -15.66
C GLU A 47 -6.98 -24.87 -16.32
N ASN A 48 -6.92 -24.58 -17.64
CA ASN A 48 -8.09 -24.10 -18.36
C ASN A 48 -9.11 -25.22 -18.58
N ALA A 49 -10.27 -24.87 -19.12
CA ALA A 49 -11.38 -25.82 -19.34
C ALA A 49 -11.01 -27.01 -20.20
N VAL A 50 -10.12 -26.84 -21.17
CA VAL A 50 -9.68 -27.89 -22.12
C VAL A 50 -8.53 -28.74 -21.56
N GLY A 51 -7.76 -28.19 -20.61
CA GLY A 51 -6.66 -28.88 -19.98
C GLY A 51 -5.31 -28.76 -20.70
N ASP A 52 -5.23 -27.92 -21.73
CA ASP A 52 -4.03 -27.70 -22.55
C ASP A 52 -3.23 -26.46 -22.16
N PHE A 53 -3.77 -25.57 -21.31
CA PHE A 53 -3.09 -24.39 -20.80
C PHE A 53 -3.00 -24.48 -19.27
N LYS A 54 -1.77 -24.59 -18.76
CA LYS A 54 -1.50 -24.82 -17.34
C LYS A 54 -0.44 -23.90 -16.81
N ASN A 55 -0.66 -23.42 -15.58
CA ASN A 55 0.33 -22.67 -14.81
C ASN A 55 0.36 -23.15 -13.37
N ASN A 56 1.49 -22.95 -12.73
CA ASN A 56 1.68 -23.19 -11.31
C ASN A 56 2.10 -21.91 -10.60
N TYR A 57 1.49 -21.63 -9.46
CA TYR A 57 1.90 -20.59 -8.54
C TYR A 57 2.37 -21.24 -7.24
N ARG A 58 3.65 -21.16 -6.95
CA ARG A 58 4.26 -21.79 -5.78
C ARG A 58 4.10 -20.93 -4.54
N PHE A 59 3.73 -21.55 -3.43
CA PHE A 59 3.67 -20.91 -2.13
C PHE A 59 5.04 -20.79 -1.47
N MET A 60 5.18 -19.83 -0.57
CA MET A 60 6.30 -19.74 0.34
C MET A 60 6.19 -20.86 1.40
N ALA A 61 7.29 -21.45 1.77
CA ALA A 61 7.31 -22.47 2.82
C ALA A 61 6.76 -21.92 4.15
N SER A 62 6.01 -22.74 4.87
CA SER A 62 5.33 -22.34 6.12
C SER A 62 6.28 -21.82 7.20
N GLU A 63 7.49 -22.37 7.25
CA GLU A 63 8.54 -21.96 8.18
C GLU A 63 8.97 -20.50 7.92
N ILE A 64 9.13 -20.14 6.63
CA ILE A 64 9.46 -18.77 6.21
C ILE A 64 8.30 -17.82 6.50
N VAL A 65 7.06 -18.28 6.28
CA VAL A 65 5.85 -17.50 6.60
C VAL A 65 5.81 -17.20 8.10
N SER A 66 5.98 -18.21 8.93
CA SER A 66 5.97 -18.07 10.39
C SER A 66 7.08 -17.17 10.90
N ASP A 67 8.27 -17.22 10.30
CA ASP A 67 9.39 -16.36 10.69
C ASP A 67 9.16 -14.89 10.28
N LYS A 68 8.59 -14.66 9.10
CA LYS A 68 8.28 -13.30 8.61
C LYS A 68 7.02 -12.70 9.21
N LEU A 69 6.06 -13.53 9.62
CA LEU A 69 4.83 -13.10 10.32
C LEU A 69 5.05 -12.90 11.83
N LYS A 70 6.29 -12.92 12.32
CA LYS A 70 6.57 -12.39 13.66
C LYS A 70 5.97 -11.00 13.72
N THR A 71 4.90 -10.88 14.48
CA THR A 71 4.14 -9.65 14.65
C THR A 71 5.12 -8.57 15.06
N ALA A 72 5.39 -7.63 14.16
CA ALA A 72 6.08 -6.42 14.52
C ALA A 72 5.19 -5.73 15.55
N ARG A 73 5.52 -5.88 16.83
CA ARG A 73 4.85 -5.11 17.87
C ARG A 73 5.28 -3.67 17.67
N MET A 74 4.38 -2.85 17.17
CA MET A 74 4.57 -1.42 17.22
C MET A 74 4.80 -1.03 18.69
N LYS A 75 5.91 -0.32 18.94
CA LYS A 75 6.08 0.36 20.22
C LYS A 75 4.90 1.31 20.41
N THR A 76 4.49 1.53 21.65
CA THR A 76 3.51 2.57 21.95
C THR A 76 4.08 3.89 21.44
N LEU A 77 3.40 4.47 20.45
CA LEU A 77 3.77 5.75 19.85
C LEU A 77 2.89 6.85 20.45
N THR A 78 3.49 7.98 20.75
CA THR A 78 2.73 9.20 21.05
C THR A 78 2.52 9.93 19.74
N TRP A 79 1.27 9.98 19.29
CA TRP A 79 0.92 10.70 18.07
C TRP A 79 1.00 12.20 18.34
N HIS A 80 1.66 12.94 17.46
CA HIS A 80 1.83 14.38 17.56
C HIS A 80 0.78 15.14 16.75
N LEU A 81 0.16 14.48 15.81
CA LEU A 81 -0.88 15.04 14.97
C LEU A 81 -1.74 13.91 14.43
N GLU A 82 -3.05 14.12 14.42
CA GLU A 82 -4.00 13.18 13.82
C GLU A 82 -5.07 13.95 13.03
N PHE A 83 -5.43 13.46 11.87
CA PHE A 83 -6.45 14.08 11.03
C PHE A 83 -7.05 13.09 10.03
N VAL A 84 -8.23 13.43 9.52
CA VAL A 84 -8.90 12.71 8.43
C VAL A 84 -8.73 13.53 7.15
N PRO A 85 -8.06 12.98 6.11
CA PRO A 85 -7.86 13.71 4.87
C PRO A 85 -9.16 13.87 4.09
N LEU A 86 -9.44 15.09 3.63
CA LEU A 86 -10.58 15.36 2.76
C LEU A 86 -10.25 15.00 1.30
N ASN A 87 -11.21 14.46 0.57
CA ASN A 87 -11.06 14.15 -0.86
C ASN A 87 -10.62 15.37 -1.68
N ALA A 88 -11.12 16.56 -1.34
CA ALA A 88 -10.72 17.82 -1.96
C ALA A 88 -9.22 18.10 -1.76
N SER A 89 -8.70 17.85 -0.55
CA SER A 89 -7.28 18.03 -0.23
C SER A 89 -6.40 17.03 -0.97
N ILE A 90 -6.85 15.78 -1.09
CA ILE A 90 -6.15 14.75 -1.89
C ILE A 90 -6.10 15.17 -3.37
N GLN A 91 -7.18 15.73 -3.89
CA GLN A 91 -7.21 16.22 -5.26
C GLN A 91 -6.26 17.42 -5.47
N ARG A 92 -6.19 18.34 -4.51
CA ARG A 92 -5.22 19.46 -4.53
C ARG A 92 -3.77 18.97 -4.50
N LEU A 93 -3.48 17.90 -3.73
CA LEU A 93 -2.17 17.26 -3.73
C LEU A 93 -1.80 16.73 -5.13
N LYS A 94 -2.75 16.10 -5.83
CA LYS A 94 -2.54 15.63 -7.22
C LYS A 94 -2.23 16.79 -8.18
N TRP A 95 -2.92 17.91 -8.04
CA TRP A 95 -2.65 19.09 -8.86
C TRP A 95 -1.27 19.70 -8.54
N GLN A 96 -0.90 19.79 -7.28
CA GLN A 96 0.43 20.29 -6.89
C GLN A 96 1.56 19.36 -7.38
N MET A 97 1.35 18.06 -7.34
CA MET A 97 2.29 17.10 -7.93
C MET A 97 2.45 17.30 -9.46
N GLN A 98 1.36 17.60 -10.16
CA GLN A 98 1.44 17.87 -11.60
C GLN A 98 2.13 19.21 -11.90
N ALA A 99 1.87 20.23 -11.10
CA ALA A 99 2.46 21.55 -11.24
C ALA A 99 3.96 21.57 -10.88
N ASN A 100 4.43 20.65 -10.03
CA ASN A 100 5.81 20.52 -9.56
C ASN A 100 6.32 19.11 -9.87
N ALA A 101 6.20 18.68 -11.13
CA ALA A 101 6.49 17.30 -11.53
C ALA A 101 7.97 16.90 -11.40
N GLU A 102 8.87 17.87 -11.33
CA GLU A 102 10.29 17.72 -11.06
C GLU A 102 10.58 17.34 -9.60
N GLU A 103 9.64 17.61 -8.67
CA GLU A 103 9.81 17.34 -7.25
C GLU A 103 9.28 15.95 -6.89
N SER A 104 10.16 15.04 -6.52
CA SER A 104 9.78 13.68 -6.08
C SER A 104 9.28 13.65 -4.63
N ASN A 105 9.57 14.68 -3.85
CA ASN A 105 9.23 14.81 -2.44
C ASN A 105 8.58 16.17 -2.15
N PHE A 106 7.82 16.24 -1.08
CA PHE A 106 7.31 17.47 -0.51
C PHE A 106 7.58 17.52 0.99
N GLN A 107 7.66 18.71 1.55
CA GLN A 107 7.82 18.92 3.00
C GLN A 107 6.46 19.09 3.66
N VAL A 108 6.33 18.56 4.87
CA VAL A 108 5.10 18.63 5.69
C VAL A 108 5.43 19.31 6.99
N LYS A 109 4.70 20.36 7.32
CA LYS A 109 4.79 21.06 8.62
C LYS A 109 3.46 21.72 8.97
N THR A 110 3.29 22.06 10.23
CA THR A 110 2.16 22.87 10.67
C THR A 110 2.53 24.34 10.81
N GLU A 111 1.63 25.21 10.40
CA GLU A 111 1.73 26.65 10.61
C GLU A 111 0.34 27.18 11.00
N ASN A 112 0.25 27.86 12.12
CA ASN A 112 -1.01 28.48 12.62
C ASN A 112 -2.20 27.51 12.71
N GLY A 113 -1.99 26.27 13.15
CA GLY A 113 -3.07 25.25 13.23
C GLY A 113 -3.46 24.63 11.89
N GLU A 114 -2.71 24.93 10.83
CA GLU A 114 -2.90 24.34 9.50
C GLU A 114 -1.78 23.37 9.18
N LEU A 115 -2.11 22.22 8.61
CA LEU A 115 -1.15 21.29 8.03
C LEU A 115 -0.88 21.71 6.59
N LYS A 116 0.36 22.10 6.29
CA LYS A 116 0.78 22.58 4.97
C LYS A 116 1.77 21.65 4.31
N PHE A 117 1.64 21.53 3.00
CA PHE A 117 2.55 20.80 2.13
C PHE A 117 3.31 21.78 1.24
N PHE A 118 4.62 21.62 1.14
CA PHE A 118 5.54 22.51 0.42
C PHE A 118 6.32 21.70 -0.61
N PHE A 119 6.28 22.11 -1.86
CA PHE A 119 7.03 21.56 -2.99
C PHE A 119 8.14 22.53 -3.38
N GLY A 120 9.31 21.97 -3.72
CA GLY A 120 10.48 22.78 -4.10
C GLY A 120 11.04 23.62 -2.95
N ASP A 121 11.97 24.46 -3.30
CA ASP A 121 12.61 25.41 -2.39
C ASP A 121 12.69 26.82 -3.01
N HIS A 122 13.28 27.76 -2.28
CA HIS A 122 13.41 29.14 -2.75
C HIS A 122 14.41 29.33 -3.91
N SER A 123 15.18 28.29 -4.25
CA SER A 123 16.16 28.33 -5.37
C SER A 123 15.55 27.79 -6.67
N SER A 124 14.37 27.20 -6.62
CA SER A 124 13.65 26.60 -7.75
C SER A 124 12.18 27.04 -7.79
N HIS A 125 11.41 26.42 -8.66
CA HIS A 125 9.96 26.57 -8.63
C HIS A 125 9.43 25.97 -7.32
N ALA A 126 8.58 26.73 -6.62
CA ALA A 126 8.03 26.33 -5.34
C ALA A 126 6.50 26.43 -5.34
N GLY A 127 5.86 25.49 -4.69
CA GLY A 127 4.42 25.50 -4.50
C GLY A 127 4.07 25.06 -3.08
N ASN A 128 2.98 25.58 -2.55
CA ASN A 128 2.46 25.12 -1.27
C ASN A 128 0.94 25.19 -1.23
N PHE A 129 0.34 24.48 -0.29
CA PHE A 129 -1.09 24.56 -0.01
C PHE A 129 -1.43 24.02 1.37
N VAL A 130 -2.57 24.44 1.90
CA VAL A 130 -3.13 23.90 3.14
C VAL A 130 -3.79 22.55 2.81
N PHE A 131 -3.32 21.49 3.45
CA PHE A 131 -3.86 20.15 3.30
C PHE A 131 -4.99 19.86 4.29
N ALA A 132 -4.83 20.30 5.55
CA ALA A 132 -5.87 20.21 6.58
C ALA A 132 -5.83 21.45 7.46
N THR A 133 -7.01 21.88 7.92
CA THR A 133 -7.20 22.97 8.88
C THR A 133 -7.57 22.42 10.25
N ASP A 134 -7.45 23.26 11.26
CA ASP A 134 -7.85 22.95 12.64
C ASP A 134 -7.26 21.65 13.18
N VAL A 135 -5.98 21.39 12.81
CA VAL A 135 -5.29 20.19 13.27
C VAL A 135 -4.83 20.35 14.71
N GLU A 136 -5.12 19.34 15.53
CA GLU A 136 -4.61 19.26 16.89
C GLU A 136 -3.19 18.72 16.87
N GLY A 137 -2.24 19.48 17.43
CA GLY A 137 -0.82 19.15 17.46
C GLY A 137 0.04 20.01 16.53
N ALA A 138 1.32 19.73 16.51
CA ALA A 138 2.29 20.52 15.73
C ALA A 138 3.42 19.65 15.17
N LEU A 139 3.79 19.94 13.93
CA LEU A 139 5.00 19.47 13.26
C LEU A 139 5.88 20.69 12.99
N ASN A 140 6.78 20.98 13.93
CA ASN A 140 7.62 22.17 13.90
C ASN A 140 8.80 22.07 12.91
N THR A 141 9.19 20.84 12.56
CA THR A 141 10.26 20.56 11.60
C THR A 141 9.63 20.04 10.31
N GLY A 142 10.05 20.59 9.17
CA GLY A 142 9.61 20.11 7.86
C GLY A 142 10.14 18.70 7.59
N TRP A 143 9.27 17.73 7.43
CA TRP A 143 9.60 16.36 7.06
C TRP A 143 9.42 16.18 5.56
N SER A 144 10.41 15.58 4.92
CA SER A 144 10.35 15.29 3.48
C SER A 144 9.68 13.95 3.24
N TRP A 145 8.57 13.96 2.47
CA TRP A 145 7.78 12.80 2.15
C TRP A 145 7.73 12.53 0.65
N PRO A 146 7.83 11.26 0.22
CA PRO A 146 7.75 10.92 -1.19
C PRO A 146 6.31 11.04 -1.71
N VAL A 147 6.11 11.84 -2.75
CA VAL A 147 4.78 12.16 -3.31
C VAL A 147 4.02 10.92 -3.76
N ALA A 148 4.67 10.04 -4.53
CA ALA A 148 4.03 8.86 -5.11
C ALA A 148 3.52 7.88 -4.04
N GLN A 149 4.32 7.64 -3.00
CA GLN A 149 3.95 6.74 -1.91
C GLN A 149 2.79 7.30 -1.07
N VAL A 150 2.84 8.59 -0.74
CA VAL A 150 1.78 9.25 0.01
C VAL A 150 0.47 9.22 -0.77
N LEU A 151 0.49 9.54 -2.07
CA LEU A 151 -0.70 9.45 -2.91
C LEU A 151 -1.24 8.02 -3.01
N SER A 152 -0.37 7.01 -3.08
CA SER A 152 -0.79 5.61 -3.11
C SER A 152 -1.53 5.23 -1.83
N ILE A 153 -1.05 5.70 -0.67
CA ILE A 153 -1.72 5.48 0.63
C ILE A 153 -3.05 6.22 0.69
N LEU A 154 -3.08 7.50 0.29
CA LEU A 154 -4.29 8.32 0.32
C LEU A 154 -5.39 7.87 -0.68
N ASN A 155 -5.05 7.05 -1.66
CA ASN A 155 -6.00 6.46 -2.61
C ASN A 155 -6.46 5.04 -2.20
N LEU A 156 -6.07 4.53 -1.05
CA LEU A 156 -6.60 3.26 -0.54
C LEU A 156 -8.12 3.38 -0.32
N PRO A 157 -8.89 2.32 -0.59
CA PRO A 157 -10.33 2.33 -0.34
C PRO A 157 -10.61 2.28 1.17
N GLY A 158 -11.70 2.95 1.59
CA GLY A 158 -12.18 2.99 2.98
C GLY A 158 -11.91 4.32 3.67
N ASP A 159 -12.31 4.41 4.92
CA ASP A 159 -12.06 5.56 5.77
C ASP A 159 -10.60 5.57 6.22
N ILE A 160 -9.92 6.68 6.02
CA ILE A 160 -8.50 6.84 6.32
C ILE A 160 -8.34 7.87 7.43
N THR A 161 -7.70 7.49 8.52
CA THR A 161 -7.16 8.40 9.53
C THR A 161 -5.64 8.39 9.44
N ILE A 162 -5.01 9.54 9.47
CA ILE A 162 -3.56 9.70 9.43
C ILE A 162 -3.07 10.20 10.77
N SER A 163 -2.18 9.45 11.37
CA SER A 163 -1.54 9.80 12.63
C SER A 163 -0.03 9.93 12.40
N LEU A 164 0.55 11.05 12.81
CA LEU A 164 1.94 11.40 12.60
C LEU A 164 2.70 11.43 13.92
N VAL A 165 3.94 10.91 13.88
CA VAL A 165 4.87 10.95 15.00
C VAL A 165 6.15 11.67 14.58
N MET A 166 6.63 12.59 15.41
CA MET A 166 7.99 13.13 15.30
C MET A 166 8.94 12.20 16.07
N GLN A 167 9.99 11.74 15.42
CA GLN A 167 11.08 10.98 16.03
C GLN A 167 12.31 11.86 16.18
#